data_294711fdcdb3177d535b3859377478c6
#
_entry.id   294711fdcdb3177d535b3859377478c6
#
_cell.length_a   1.000
_cell.length_b   1.000
_cell.length_c   1.000
_cell.angle_alpha   90.00
_cell.angle_beta   90.00
_cell.angle_gamma   90.00
#
_symmetry.space_group_name_H-M   'P 1'
#
loop_
_entity.id
_entity.type
_entity.pdbx_description
1 polymer ?
#
loop_
_entity_poly.entity_id
_entity_poly.type
_entity_poly.pdbx_seq_one_letter_code
_entity_poly.pdbx_strand_id
1 'polypeptide(L)'
;CNESIKGFSGAIYKSFPSKEEAEAFLSDRDIWRETVEQDIQQGFLVAFCDGSFDKSLNRYSYGVIIIESDGKETSLCGYGSNPKYIASNNIIGEILAVINALDWSISNGYDKVKIYHDYEGLSKWITGDWKAGSDVAQMYTSVYHSKFDGVLDVHFEKVKGHSNNPYNDKADMIAKSALQERTKIAIQGDNWFVLPFFDENDFQALAGLLKEAAPGTVDTEIKYPAKTVHKLELDGKKVVVTLFKSKNQKILVQGEPSLLFQVLVSIIMELDNAAKVEPILSSAYRTNIDSKRTDDSFTAVCPNLPAQ
;
A
#
# COMPACT_ATOMS: atom_id res chain seq x y z
N CYS A 1 9.32 -28.62 -16.36
CA CYS A 1 9.25 -27.36 -15.55
C CYS A 1 10.32 -27.28 -14.48
N ASN A 2 10.41 -28.22 -13.52
CA ASN A 2 11.35 -28.10 -12.41
C ASN A 2 12.84 -28.02 -12.83
N GLU A 3 13.21 -28.65 -13.93
CA GLU A 3 14.57 -28.55 -14.48
C GLU A 3 14.82 -27.21 -15.17
N SER A 4 13.79 -26.67 -15.85
CA SER A 4 13.88 -25.43 -16.62
C SER A 4 13.98 -24.17 -15.75
N ILE A 5 13.54 -24.23 -14.50
CA ILE A 5 13.57 -23.13 -13.54
C ILE A 5 14.67 -23.27 -12.49
N LYS A 6 15.42 -24.38 -12.53
CA LYS A 6 16.48 -24.67 -11.56
C LYS A 6 17.63 -23.66 -11.73
N GLY A 7 17.87 -22.89 -10.68
CA GLY A 7 18.91 -21.86 -10.65
C GLY A 7 18.44 -20.45 -11.03
N PHE A 8 17.17 -20.26 -11.41
CA PHE A 8 16.60 -18.94 -11.63
C PHE A 8 15.85 -18.47 -10.40
N SER A 9 16.39 -17.46 -9.73
CA SER A 9 15.69 -16.78 -8.62
C SER A 9 14.51 -15.97 -9.19
N GLY A 10 13.31 -16.15 -8.62
CA GLY A 10 12.12 -15.41 -9.06
C GLY A 10 11.43 -15.98 -10.31
N ALA A 11 11.75 -17.20 -10.72
CA ALA A 11 11.06 -17.83 -11.85
C ALA A 11 9.55 -17.95 -11.60
N ILE A 12 8.75 -17.33 -12.45
CA ILE A 12 7.29 -17.46 -12.44
C ILE A 12 6.91 -18.63 -13.34
N TYR A 13 6.22 -19.61 -12.79
CA TYR A 13 5.74 -20.77 -13.55
C TYR A 13 4.34 -21.15 -13.11
N LYS A 14 3.58 -21.71 -14.05
CA LYS A 14 2.22 -22.20 -13.82
C LYS A 14 2.13 -23.64 -14.37
N SER A 15 1.50 -24.54 -13.64
CA SER A 15 1.20 -25.88 -14.11
C SER A 15 -0.22 -25.94 -14.66
N PHE A 16 -0.41 -26.70 -15.73
CA PHE A 16 -1.69 -26.87 -16.38
C PHE A 16 -2.05 -28.36 -16.43
N PRO A 17 -3.33 -28.73 -16.33
CA PRO A 17 -3.81 -30.10 -16.48
C PRO A 17 -3.58 -30.67 -17.87
N SER A 18 -3.58 -29.83 -18.92
CA SER A 18 -3.40 -30.23 -20.30
C SER A 18 -2.48 -29.30 -21.09
N LYS A 19 -2.00 -29.77 -22.23
CA LYS A 19 -1.17 -28.98 -23.16
C LYS A 19 -1.99 -27.85 -23.80
N GLU A 20 -3.24 -28.14 -24.13
CA GLU A 20 -4.19 -27.21 -24.74
C GLU A 20 -4.44 -26.00 -23.82
N GLU A 21 -4.58 -26.25 -22.51
CA GLU A 21 -4.71 -25.15 -21.53
C GLU A 21 -3.43 -24.31 -21.40
N ALA A 22 -2.26 -24.95 -21.48
CA ALA A 22 -0.99 -24.24 -21.48
C ALA A 22 -0.80 -23.39 -22.74
N GLU A 23 -1.19 -23.91 -23.93
CA GLU A 23 -1.14 -23.17 -25.19
C GLU A 23 -2.14 -22.01 -25.22
N ALA A 24 -3.36 -22.20 -24.71
CA ALA A 24 -4.34 -21.13 -24.57
C ALA A 24 -3.83 -20.02 -23.64
N PHE A 25 -3.20 -20.38 -22.51
CA PHE A 25 -2.60 -19.42 -21.59
C PHE A 25 -1.49 -18.59 -22.24
N LEU A 26 -0.65 -19.20 -23.07
CA LEU A 26 0.40 -18.48 -23.81
C LEU A 26 -0.21 -17.54 -24.88
N SER A 27 -1.23 -18.00 -25.59
CA SER A 27 -1.96 -17.18 -26.56
C SER A 27 -2.62 -15.98 -25.89
N ASP A 28 -3.26 -16.15 -24.73
CA ASP A 28 -3.86 -15.05 -23.97
C ASP A 28 -2.81 -14.01 -23.57
N ARG A 29 -1.61 -14.43 -23.18
CA ARG A 29 -0.50 -13.52 -22.83
C ARG A 29 -0.03 -12.70 -24.03
N ASP A 30 0.06 -13.30 -25.21
CA ASP A 30 0.47 -12.60 -26.44
C ASP A 30 -0.58 -11.57 -26.85
N ILE A 31 -1.87 -11.90 -26.74
CA ILE A 31 -2.99 -10.97 -26.99
C ILE A 31 -2.91 -9.77 -26.04
N TRP A 32 -2.67 -10.00 -24.76
CA TRP A 32 -2.57 -8.89 -23.79
C TRP A 32 -1.36 -8.01 -24.04
N ARG A 33 -0.22 -8.58 -24.44
CA ARG A 33 0.94 -7.79 -24.83
C ARG A 33 0.65 -6.89 -26.04
N GLU A 34 0.05 -7.45 -27.09
CA GLU A 34 -0.36 -6.68 -28.26
C GLU A 34 -1.36 -5.58 -27.90
N THR A 35 -2.31 -5.86 -27.02
CA THR A 35 -3.29 -4.86 -26.53
C THR A 35 -2.59 -3.69 -25.84
N VAL A 36 -1.67 -3.97 -24.93
CA VAL A 36 -0.89 -2.94 -24.21
C VAL A 36 -0.02 -2.15 -25.19
N GLU A 37 0.65 -2.80 -26.14
CA GLU A 37 1.44 -2.13 -27.17
C GLU A 37 0.59 -1.17 -28.02
N GLN A 38 -0.64 -1.58 -28.38
CA GLN A 38 -1.59 -0.72 -29.11
C GLN A 38 -2.01 0.51 -28.27
N ASP A 39 -2.28 0.33 -26.98
CA ASP A 39 -2.62 1.45 -26.10
C ASP A 39 -1.46 2.44 -25.95
N ILE A 40 -0.24 1.94 -25.80
CA ILE A 40 0.97 2.77 -25.77
C ILE A 40 1.14 3.54 -27.08
N GLN A 41 0.91 2.90 -28.25
CA GLN A 41 0.96 3.57 -29.55
C GLN A 41 -0.12 4.66 -29.69
N GLN A 42 -1.25 4.55 -28.99
CA GLN A 42 -2.29 5.57 -28.90
C GLN A 42 -1.95 6.68 -27.89
N GLY A 43 -0.78 6.63 -27.27
CA GLY A 43 -0.28 7.64 -26.33
C GLY A 43 -0.73 7.43 -24.88
N PHE A 44 -1.28 6.27 -24.53
CA PHE A 44 -1.64 5.99 -23.14
C PHE A 44 -0.44 5.55 -22.30
N LEU A 45 -0.36 6.06 -21.10
CA LEU A 45 0.24 5.30 -20.01
C LEU A 45 -0.73 4.19 -19.61
N VAL A 46 -0.25 2.96 -19.48
CA VAL A 46 -1.11 1.81 -19.14
C VAL A 46 -0.89 1.41 -17.69
N ALA A 47 -1.96 1.26 -16.91
CA ALA A 47 -1.90 0.80 -15.54
C ALA A 47 -2.92 -0.32 -15.26
N PHE A 48 -2.45 -1.41 -14.64
CA PHE A 48 -3.28 -2.49 -14.13
C PHE A 48 -3.36 -2.35 -12.61
N CYS A 49 -4.59 -2.28 -12.09
CA CYS A 49 -4.89 -2.00 -10.69
C CYS A 49 -5.63 -3.18 -10.06
N ASP A 50 -5.22 -3.56 -8.85
CA ASP A 50 -5.89 -4.60 -8.07
C ASP A 50 -5.81 -4.30 -6.58
N GLY A 51 -6.81 -4.77 -5.82
CA GLY A 51 -6.92 -4.62 -4.38
C GLY A 51 -7.00 -5.97 -3.68
N SER A 52 -6.44 -6.06 -2.49
CA SER A 52 -6.52 -7.26 -1.67
C SER A 52 -6.92 -6.93 -0.23
N PHE A 53 -7.49 -7.91 0.48
CA PHE A 53 -7.90 -7.78 1.87
C PHE A 53 -7.62 -9.06 2.65
N ASP A 54 -7.01 -8.91 3.82
CA ASP A 54 -6.83 -10.00 4.78
C ASP A 54 -7.67 -9.73 6.03
N LYS A 55 -8.70 -10.55 6.21
CA LYS A 55 -9.60 -10.45 7.36
C LYS A 55 -8.91 -10.75 8.69
N SER A 56 -7.90 -11.63 8.70
CA SER A 56 -7.20 -12.01 9.92
C SER A 56 -6.29 -10.89 10.43
N LEU A 57 -5.75 -10.09 9.50
CA LEU A 57 -4.92 -8.93 9.79
C LEU A 57 -5.74 -7.64 9.89
N ASN A 58 -7.02 -7.70 9.54
CA ASN A 58 -7.88 -6.54 9.41
C ASN A 58 -7.24 -5.44 8.56
N ARG A 59 -6.76 -5.82 7.37
CA ARG A 59 -5.90 -5.00 6.53
C ARG A 59 -6.27 -5.13 5.07
N TYR A 60 -6.27 -4.00 4.37
CA TYR A 60 -6.37 -3.93 2.91
C TYR A 60 -5.03 -3.53 2.30
N SER A 61 -4.85 -3.86 1.03
CA SER A 61 -3.68 -3.46 0.25
C SER A 61 -4.04 -3.21 -1.19
N TYR A 62 -3.10 -2.60 -1.92
CA TYR A 62 -3.21 -2.40 -3.35
C TYR A 62 -1.93 -2.80 -4.06
N GLY A 63 -2.07 -3.16 -5.33
CA GLY A 63 -0.99 -3.39 -6.27
C GLY A 63 -1.30 -2.72 -7.60
N VAL A 64 -0.28 -2.12 -8.20
CA VAL A 64 -0.36 -1.50 -9.53
C VAL A 64 0.84 -1.95 -10.36
N ILE A 65 0.60 -2.29 -11.62
CA ILE A 65 1.63 -2.38 -12.66
C ILE A 65 1.40 -1.23 -13.62
N ILE A 66 2.40 -0.37 -13.75
CA ILE A 66 2.43 0.72 -14.73
C ILE A 66 3.36 0.31 -15.87
N ILE A 67 2.93 0.51 -17.12
CA ILE A 67 3.73 0.25 -18.30
C ILE A 67 3.89 1.58 -19.05
N GLU A 68 5.15 2.01 -19.14
CA GLU A 68 5.57 3.28 -19.71
C GLU A 68 5.69 3.17 -21.24
N SER A 69 5.81 4.29 -21.94
CA SER A 69 5.87 4.35 -23.40
C SER A 69 7.09 3.63 -24.00
N ASP A 70 8.14 3.44 -23.24
CA ASP A 70 9.34 2.68 -23.63
C ASP A 70 9.23 1.18 -23.30
N GLY A 71 8.09 0.75 -22.75
CA GLY A 71 7.84 -0.62 -22.30
C GLY A 71 8.38 -0.93 -20.90
N LYS A 72 8.93 0.05 -20.20
CA LYS A 72 9.38 -0.15 -18.82
C LYS A 72 8.19 -0.38 -17.90
N GLU A 73 8.31 -1.40 -17.05
CA GLU A 73 7.32 -1.70 -16.02
C GLU A 73 7.73 -1.08 -14.67
N THR A 74 6.81 -0.33 -14.07
CA THR A 74 6.94 0.19 -12.71
C THR A 74 5.84 -0.39 -11.84
N SER A 75 6.18 -0.84 -10.63
CA SER A 75 5.24 -1.42 -9.68
C SER A 75 5.01 -0.49 -8.51
N LEU A 76 3.74 -0.27 -8.14
CA LEU A 76 3.38 0.44 -6.92
C LEU A 76 2.61 -0.52 -6.01
N CYS A 77 2.82 -0.40 -4.72
CA CYS A 77 2.02 -1.11 -3.73
C CYS A 77 1.95 -0.35 -2.41
N GLY A 78 0.99 -0.74 -1.60
CA GLY A 78 0.86 -0.26 -0.24
C GLY A 78 -0.28 -0.99 0.47
N TYR A 79 -0.45 -0.71 1.76
CA TYR A 79 -1.51 -1.28 2.56
C TYR A 79 -2.02 -0.27 3.60
N GLY A 80 -3.20 -0.55 4.16
CA GLY A 80 -3.78 0.24 5.23
C GLY A 80 -4.68 -0.59 6.14
N SER A 81 -5.03 -0.03 7.27
CA SER A 81 -5.92 -0.64 8.26
C SER A 81 -6.89 0.37 8.89
N ASN A 82 -7.19 1.44 8.15
CA ASN A 82 -8.10 2.47 8.65
C ASN A 82 -9.49 1.88 8.94
N PRO A 83 -9.96 1.93 10.21
CA PRO A 83 -11.24 1.35 10.59
C PRO A 83 -12.44 1.88 9.80
N LYS A 84 -12.38 3.11 9.32
CA LYS A 84 -13.42 3.74 8.50
C LYS A 84 -13.65 2.99 7.18
N TYR A 85 -12.60 2.42 6.60
CA TYR A 85 -12.64 1.82 5.27
C TYR A 85 -12.56 0.29 5.26
N ILE A 86 -12.18 -0.33 6.38
CA ILE A 86 -12.02 -1.79 6.50
C ILE A 86 -13.28 -2.56 6.11
N ALA A 87 -14.46 -2.02 6.40
CA ALA A 87 -15.73 -2.66 6.05
C ALA A 87 -15.94 -2.84 4.54
N SER A 88 -15.20 -2.12 3.70
CA SER A 88 -15.24 -2.26 2.24
C SER A 88 -14.36 -3.40 1.70
N ASN A 89 -13.62 -4.11 2.57
CA ASN A 89 -12.72 -5.22 2.22
C ASN A 89 -11.69 -4.82 1.13
N ASN A 90 -11.63 -5.57 0.02
CA ASN A 90 -10.71 -5.29 -1.10
C ASN A 90 -11.05 -4.03 -1.88
N ILE A 91 -12.30 -3.54 -1.84
CA ILE A 91 -12.74 -2.37 -2.63
C ILE A 91 -11.90 -1.12 -2.33
N ILE A 92 -11.54 -0.90 -1.06
CA ILE A 92 -10.63 0.22 -0.73
C ILE A 92 -9.24 0.03 -1.36
N GLY A 93 -8.75 -1.21 -1.42
CA GLY A 93 -7.49 -1.53 -2.12
C GLY A 93 -7.55 -1.18 -3.60
N GLU A 94 -8.63 -1.56 -4.28
CA GLU A 94 -8.90 -1.22 -5.68
C GLU A 94 -8.90 0.30 -5.91
N ILE A 95 -9.60 1.03 -5.05
CA ILE A 95 -9.66 2.50 -5.09
C ILE A 95 -8.28 3.11 -4.92
N LEU A 96 -7.51 2.64 -3.94
CA LEU A 96 -6.15 3.13 -3.69
C LEU A 96 -5.20 2.81 -4.83
N ALA A 97 -5.35 1.64 -5.49
CA ALA A 97 -4.59 1.30 -6.68
C ALA A 97 -4.79 2.36 -7.78
N VAL A 98 -6.04 2.70 -8.08
CA VAL A 98 -6.36 3.72 -9.09
C VAL A 98 -5.81 5.10 -8.68
N ILE A 99 -6.09 5.56 -7.45
CA ILE A 99 -5.61 6.87 -6.99
C ILE A 99 -4.08 6.96 -7.11
N ASN A 100 -3.35 5.94 -6.66
CA ASN A 100 -1.89 5.96 -6.72
C ASN A 100 -1.35 5.86 -8.15
N ALA A 101 -2.00 5.12 -9.04
CA ALA A 101 -1.66 5.09 -10.46
C ALA A 101 -1.79 6.47 -11.10
N LEU A 102 -2.91 7.17 -10.85
CA LEU A 102 -3.16 8.51 -11.37
C LEU A 102 -2.21 9.57 -10.78
N ASP A 103 -1.92 9.48 -9.48
CA ASP A 103 -0.94 10.37 -8.83
C ASP A 103 0.47 10.18 -9.40
N TRP A 104 0.87 8.94 -9.60
CA TRP A 104 2.13 8.62 -10.23
C TRP A 104 2.20 9.18 -11.66
N SER A 105 1.11 9.07 -12.42
CA SER A 105 1.02 9.57 -13.79
C SER A 105 1.27 11.07 -13.85
N ILE A 106 0.59 11.87 -13.03
CA ILE A 106 0.81 13.32 -12.94
C ILE A 106 2.25 13.63 -12.55
N SER A 107 2.77 12.93 -11.53
CA SER A 107 4.11 13.18 -10.99
C SER A 107 5.22 12.88 -12.00
N ASN A 108 4.94 12.04 -13.00
CA ASN A 108 5.89 11.66 -14.05
C ASN A 108 5.55 12.29 -15.42
N GLY A 109 4.64 13.29 -15.44
CA GLY A 109 4.38 14.12 -16.61
C GLY A 109 3.51 13.47 -17.68
N TYR A 110 2.74 12.43 -17.33
CA TYR A 110 1.75 11.84 -18.22
C TYR A 110 0.42 12.57 -18.10
N ASP A 111 -0.24 12.78 -19.21
CA ASP A 111 -1.55 13.46 -19.31
C ASP A 111 -2.68 12.52 -19.78
N LYS A 112 -2.33 11.29 -20.24
CA LYS A 112 -3.27 10.33 -20.75
C LYS A 112 -3.01 8.92 -20.19
N VAL A 113 -4.01 8.35 -19.53
CA VAL A 113 -3.86 7.09 -18.77
C VAL A 113 -4.99 6.13 -19.07
N LYS A 114 -4.66 4.86 -19.30
CA LYS A 114 -5.62 3.77 -19.38
C LYS A 114 -5.50 2.88 -18.15
N ILE A 115 -6.59 2.80 -17.37
CA ILE A 115 -6.69 2.02 -16.14
C ILE A 115 -7.43 0.73 -16.43
N TYR A 116 -6.74 -0.39 -16.33
CA TYR A 116 -7.31 -1.73 -16.34
C TYR A 116 -7.65 -2.18 -14.92
N HIS A 117 -8.90 -2.63 -14.71
CA HIS A 117 -9.41 -3.00 -13.39
C HIS A 117 -10.48 -4.08 -13.50
N ASP A 118 -10.73 -4.86 -12.45
CA ASP A 118 -11.77 -5.89 -12.45
C ASP A 118 -13.04 -5.48 -11.70
N TYR A 119 -12.96 -4.51 -10.79
CA TYR A 119 -14.12 -4.01 -10.05
C TYR A 119 -14.85 -2.87 -10.77
N GLU A 120 -16.01 -3.16 -11.30
CA GLU A 120 -16.80 -2.25 -12.15
C GLU A 120 -17.18 -0.91 -11.48
N GLY A 121 -17.28 -0.88 -10.14
CA GLY A 121 -17.59 0.35 -9.39
C GLY A 121 -16.59 1.47 -9.61
N LEU A 122 -15.31 1.16 -9.90
CA LEU A 122 -14.27 2.17 -10.09
C LEU A 122 -14.61 3.13 -11.26
N SER A 123 -15.02 2.60 -12.39
CA SER A 123 -15.44 3.43 -13.54
C SER A 123 -16.84 4.02 -13.34
N LYS A 124 -17.80 3.21 -12.88
CA LYS A 124 -19.21 3.62 -12.82
C LYS A 124 -19.50 4.69 -11.76
N TRP A 125 -18.74 4.77 -10.70
CA TRP A 125 -18.85 5.88 -9.75
C TRP A 125 -18.33 7.19 -10.33
N ILE A 126 -17.29 7.15 -11.14
CA ILE A 126 -16.72 8.34 -11.77
C ILE A 126 -17.62 8.84 -12.92
N THR A 127 -18.16 7.93 -13.73
CA THR A 127 -19.11 8.31 -14.81
C THR A 127 -20.48 8.73 -14.28
N GLY A 128 -20.80 8.44 -13.01
CA GLY A 128 -22.11 8.70 -12.42
C GLY A 128 -23.18 7.65 -12.74
N ASP A 129 -22.81 6.55 -13.42
CA ASP A 129 -23.72 5.43 -13.70
C ASP A 129 -24.17 4.75 -12.41
N TRP A 130 -23.30 4.73 -11.41
CA TRP A 130 -23.61 4.28 -10.07
C TRP A 130 -23.54 5.42 -9.06
N LYS A 131 -24.50 5.48 -8.16
CA LYS A 131 -24.48 6.43 -7.05
C LYS A 131 -23.41 5.99 -6.03
N ALA A 132 -22.53 6.91 -5.66
CA ALA A 132 -21.56 6.72 -4.59
C ALA A 132 -22.25 6.72 -3.21
N GLY A 133 -22.76 5.56 -2.78
CA GLY A 133 -23.56 5.43 -1.56
C GLY A 133 -22.75 5.09 -0.31
N SER A 134 -21.54 4.56 -0.44
CA SER A 134 -20.68 4.21 0.69
C SER A 134 -19.61 5.29 0.93
N ASP A 135 -19.05 5.31 2.15
CA ASP A 135 -17.97 6.25 2.51
C ASP A 135 -16.77 6.14 1.57
N VAL A 136 -16.38 4.91 1.20
CA VAL A 136 -15.25 4.69 0.28
C VAL A 136 -15.55 5.18 -1.13
N ALA A 137 -16.77 4.98 -1.62
CA ALA A 137 -17.17 5.46 -2.94
C ALA A 137 -17.25 7.01 -2.97
N GLN A 138 -17.77 7.63 -1.91
CA GLN A 138 -17.83 9.08 -1.78
C GLN A 138 -16.42 9.69 -1.68
N MET A 139 -15.54 9.08 -0.90
CA MET A 139 -14.12 9.49 -0.81
C MET A 139 -13.47 9.40 -2.18
N TYR A 140 -13.61 8.28 -2.88
CA TYR A 140 -13.02 8.04 -4.20
C TYR A 140 -13.49 9.07 -5.22
N THR A 141 -14.80 9.28 -5.37
CA THR A 141 -15.35 10.26 -6.31
C THR A 141 -14.92 11.69 -5.97
N SER A 142 -14.89 12.04 -4.68
CA SER A 142 -14.41 13.35 -4.22
C SER A 142 -12.94 13.58 -4.58
N VAL A 143 -12.08 12.61 -4.30
CA VAL A 143 -10.64 12.68 -4.65
C VAL A 143 -10.47 12.78 -6.16
N TYR A 144 -11.16 11.93 -6.93
CA TYR A 144 -11.05 11.91 -8.38
C TYR A 144 -11.41 13.26 -8.99
N HIS A 145 -12.61 13.77 -8.69
CA HIS A 145 -13.07 15.03 -9.28
C HIS A 145 -12.29 16.26 -8.79
N SER A 146 -11.72 16.22 -7.60
CA SER A 146 -10.92 17.34 -7.10
C SER A 146 -9.49 17.37 -7.61
N LYS A 147 -8.93 16.21 -7.99
CA LYS A 147 -7.49 16.08 -8.25
C LYS A 147 -7.14 15.68 -9.67
N PHE A 148 -7.96 14.88 -10.32
CA PHE A 148 -7.67 14.29 -11.62
C PHE A 148 -8.56 14.79 -12.75
N ASP A 149 -9.78 15.23 -12.43
CA ASP A 149 -10.75 15.68 -13.43
C ASP A 149 -10.24 16.96 -14.12
N GLY A 150 -10.21 16.93 -15.46
CA GLY A 150 -9.65 18.00 -16.26
C GLY A 150 -8.11 18.14 -16.23
N VAL A 151 -7.41 17.28 -15.47
CA VAL A 151 -5.93 17.21 -15.41
C VAL A 151 -5.40 16.03 -16.21
N LEU A 152 -6.08 14.89 -16.13
CA LEU A 152 -5.74 13.67 -16.85
C LEU A 152 -6.87 13.25 -17.78
N ASP A 153 -6.54 12.76 -18.97
CA ASP A 153 -7.44 12.00 -19.86
C ASP A 153 -7.43 10.54 -19.40
N VAL A 154 -8.39 10.15 -18.56
CA VAL A 154 -8.45 8.83 -17.92
C VAL A 154 -9.45 7.94 -18.62
N HIS A 155 -8.99 6.80 -19.13
CA HIS A 155 -9.81 5.76 -19.73
C HIS A 155 -9.84 4.53 -18.82
N PHE A 156 -11.03 4.12 -18.41
CA PHE A 156 -11.23 2.90 -17.63
C PHE A 156 -11.60 1.73 -18.52
N GLU A 157 -10.88 0.62 -18.40
CA GLU A 157 -11.16 -0.62 -19.12
C GLU A 157 -11.33 -1.78 -18.15
N LYS A 158 -12.51 -2.39 -18.16
CA LYS A 158 -12.80 -3.51 -17.28
C LYS A 158 -12.20 -4.79 -17.83
N VAL A 159 -11.37 -5.44 -17.05
CA VAL A 159 -10.90 -6.80 -17.28
C VAL A 159 -11.72 -7.81 -16.49
N LYS A 160 -11.74 -9.06 -16.93
CA LYS A 160 -12.33 -10.12 -16.13
C LYS A 160 -11.30 -10.59 -15.11
N GLY A 161 -11.65 -10.54 -13.84
CA GLY A 161 -10.80 -11.08 -12.77
C GLY A 161 -10.42 -12.55 -13.02
N HIS A 162 -9.20 -12.91 -12.72
CA HIS A 162 -8.64 -14.27 -12.91
C HIS A 162 -8.76 -14.83 -14.34
N SER A 163 -8.62 -13.97 -15.34
CA SER A 163 -8.79 -14.32 -16.77
C SER A 163 -7.49 -14.61 -17.52
N ASN A 164 -6.43 -15.04 -16.85
CA ASN A 164 -5.08 -15.24 -17.40
C ASN A 164 -4.45 -13.96 -18.01
N ASN A 165 -4.91 -12.77 -17.61
CA ASN A 165 -4.26 -11.52 -17.94
C ASN A 165 -2.97 -11.40 -17.11
N PRO A 166 -1.77 -11.45 -17.73
CA PRO A 166 -0.52 -11.51 -16.99
C PRO A 166 -0.24 -10.25 -16.18
N TYR A 167 -0.73 -9.10 -16.60
CA TYR A 167 -0.54 -7.83 -15.91
C TYR A 167 -1.49 -7.68 -14.72
N ASN A 168 -2.75 -8.11 -14.87
CA ASN A 168 -3.69 -8.15 -13.76
C ASN A 168 -3.27 -9.19 -12.71
N ASP A 169 -2.81 -10.37 -13.15
CA ASP A 169 -2.26 -11.39 -12.23
C ASP A 169 -1.03 -10.85 -11.48
N LYS A 170 -0.18 -10.01 -12.11
CA LYS A 170 0.94 -9.33 -11.44
C LYS A 170 0.44 -8.31 -10.42
N ALA A 171 -0.55 -7.47 -10.75
CA ALA A 171 -1.12 -6.50 -9.82
C ALA A 171 -1.72 -7.18 -8.58
N ASP A 172 -2.50 -8.27 -8.76
CA ASP A 172 -3.04 -9.11 -7.69
C ASP A 172 -1.91 -9.69 -6.82
N MET A 173 -0.87 -10.24 -7.43
CA MET A 173 0.29 -10.77 -6.71
C MET A 173 0.98 -9.69 -5.87
N ILE A 174 1.15 -8.48 -6.41
CA ILE A 174 1.73 -7.35 -5.70
C ILE A 174 0.84 -6.92 -4.54
N ALA A 175 -0.48 -6.78 -4.75
CA ALA A 175 -1.42 -6.46 -3.69
C ALA A 175 -1.37 -7.50 -2.55
N LYS A 176 -1.38 -8.80 -2.88
CA LYS A 176 -1.24 -9.88 -1.89
C LYS A 176 0.10 -9.87 -1.17
N SER A 177 1.19 -9.60 -1.89
CA SER A 177 2.52 -9.49 -1.29
C SER A 177 2.61 -8.32 -0.33
N ALA A 178 2.00 -7.18 -0.65
CA ALA A 178 1.92 -6.03 0.24
C ALA A 178 1.20 -6.33 1.56
N LEU A 179 0.19 -7.22 1.56
CA LEU A 179 -0.40 -7.72 2.79
C LEU A 179 0.58 -8.58 3.60
N GLN A 180 1.37 -9.41 2.93
CA GLN A 180 2.25 -10.40 3.57
C GLN A 180 3.56 -9.80 4.07
N GLU A 181 4.07 -8.75 3.45
CA GLU A 181 5.34 -8.14 3.84
C GLU A 181 5.39 -7.71 5.31
N ARG A 182 4.22 -7.69 6.00
CA ARG A 182 4.12 -7.39 7.43
C ARG A 182 3.10 -8.22 8.20
N THR A 183 3.05 -9.51 7.98
CA THR A 183 2.29 -10.45 8.82
C THR A 183 2.72 -10.45 10.31
N LYS A 184 3.54 -9.51 10.74
CA LYS A 184 4.10 -9.45 12.09
C LYS A 184 3.64 -8.26 12.93
N ILE A 185 2.69 -7.45 12.46
CA ILE A 185 2.06 -6.45 13.32
C ILE A 185 0.91 -7.13 14.03
N ALA A 186 1.08 -7.38 15.30
CA ALA A 186 -0.01 -7.77 16.15
C ALA A 186 -0.59 -6.52 16.80
N ILE A 187 -1.61 -5.90 16.20
CA ILE A 187 -2.49 -5.00 16.94
C ILE A 187 -3.44 -5.90 17.70
N GLN A 188 -3.36 -5.91 19.00
CA GLN A 188 -4.25 -6.73 19.80
C GLN A 188 -4.79 -5.92 20.95
N GLY A 189 -6.06 -5.61 20.89
CA GLY A 189 -6.81 -4.93 21.91
C GLY A 189 -6.66 -3.41 21.89
N ASP A 190 -7.57 -2.76 22.63
CA ASP A 190 -7.69 -1.30 22.68
C ASP A 190 -6.55 -0.62 23.43
N ASN A 191 -5.69 -1.38 24.11
CA ASN A 191 -4.71 -0.88 25.08
C ASN A 191 -3.28 -1.41 24.88
N TRP A 192 -2.98 -2.12 23.79
CA TRP A 192 -1.63 -2.53 23.45
C TRP A 192 -1.39 -2.72 21.96
N PHE A 193 -0.14 -2.52 21.54
CA PHE A 193 0.31 -2.58 20.16
C PHE A 193 1.73 -3.14 20.10
N VAL A 194 2.02 -4.02 19.16
CA VAL A 194 3.35 -4.59 18.91
C VAL A 194 3.73 -4.41 17.45
N LEU A 195 4.92 -3.88 17.22
CA LEU A 195 5.55 -3.85 15.90
C LEU A 195 6.91 -4.56 15.97
N PRO A 196 7.16 -5.62 15.19
CA PRO A 196 8.48 -6.23 15.06
C PRO A 196 9.41 -5.41 14.19
N PHE A 197 10.72 -5.66 14.31
CA PHE A 197 11.80 -4.98 13.57
C PHE A 197 11.87 -3.46 13.78
N PHE A 198 11.44 -2.99 14.93
CA PHE A 198 11.55 -1.59 15.36
C PHE A 198 12.78 -1.45 16.27
N ASP A 199 13.75 -0.65 15.86
CA ASP A 199 15.03 -0.52 16.52
C ASP A 199 15.18 0.79 17.32
N GLU A 200 16.38 1.04 17.85
CA GLU A 200 16.70 2.24 18.60
C GLU A 200 16.67 3.51 17.74
N ASN A 201 17.05 3.41 16.45
CA ASN A 201 17.00 4.57 15.53
C ASN A 201 15.56 4.95 15.23
N ASP A 202 14.70 3.95 15.01
CA ASP A 202 13.27 4.16 14.84
C ASP A 202 12.67 4.84 16.08
N PHE A 203 13.14 4.44 17.29
CA PHE A 203 12.66 5.07 18.52
C PHE A 203 13.13 6.52 18.66
N GLN A 204 14.33 6.87 18.25
CA GLN A 204 14.79 8.25 18.26
C GLN A 204 13.96 9.12 17.31
N ALA A 205 13.60 8.60 16.14
CA ALA A 205 12.69 9.27 15.21
C ALA A 205 11.28 9.42 15.83
N LEU A 206 10.75 8.36 16.46
CA LEU A 206 9.48 8.39 17.19
C LEU A 206 9.48 9.49 18.28
N ALA A 207 10.53 9.56 19.08
CA ALA A 207 10.66 10.53 20.16
C ALA A 207 10.69 11.98 19.65
N GLY A 208 11.32 12.21 18.49
CA GLY A 208 11.30 13.50 17.79
C GLY A 208 9.89 13.91 17.37
N LEU A 209 9.19 13.03 16.67
CA LEU A 209 7.82 13.27 16.21
C LEU A 209 6.82 13.38 17.36
N LEU A 210 7.02 12.63 18.44
CA LEU A 210 6.16 12.69 19.61
C LEU A 210 6.21 14.05 20.30
N LYS A 211 7.39 14.69 20.37
CA LYS A 211 7.52 16.06 20.91
C LYS A 211 6.68 17.08 20.16
N GLU A 212 6.53 16.89 18.85
CA GLU A 212 5.74 17.79 17.98
C GLU A 212 4.24 17.46 18.10
N ALA A 213 3.88 16.19 18.04
CA ALA A 213 2.49 15.75 18.00
C ALA A 213 1.80 15.75 19.38
N ALA A 214 2.55 15.57 20.47
CA ALA A 214 2.06 15.52 21.83
C ALA A 214 2.99 16.33 22.76
N PRO A 215 3.04 17.67 22.62
CA PRO A 215 3.89 18.53 23.45
C PRO A 215 3.49 18.40 24.92
N GLY A 216 4.49 18.40 25.79
CA GLY A 216 4.27 18.21 27.24
C GLY A 216 4.32 16.75 27.71
N THR A 217 4.51 15.78 26.80
CA THR A 217 4.75 14.39 27.20
C THR A 217 6.03 14.28 28.02
N VAL A 218 5.91 13.70 29.20
CA VAL A 218 7.04 13.37 30.09
C VAL A 218 7.48 11.95 29.83
N ASP A 219 8.77 11.75 29.55
CA ASP A 219 9.37 10.42 29.34
C ASP A 219 10.32 10.07 30.50
N THR A 220 10.14 8.88 31.07
CA THR A 220 11.04 8.27 32.03
C THR A 220 11.64 7.00 31.49
N GLU A 221 12.90 7.05 31.07
CA GLU A 221 13.64 5.93 30.53
C GLU A 221 14.23 5.00 31.58
N ILE A 222 14.08 3.69 31.42
CA ILE A 222 14.69 2.63 32.23
C ILE A 222 15.38 1.62 31.33
N LYS A 223 16.71 1.49 31.48
CA LYS A 223 17.52 0.57 30.66
C LYS A 223 17.73 -0.77 31.35
N TYR A 224 17.47 -1.86 30.62
CA TYR A 224 17.81 -3.23 30.99
C TYR A 224 18.70 -3.86 29.94
N PRO A 225 19.43 -4.96 30.21
CA PRO A 225 20.28 -5.61 29.22
C PRO A 225 19.55 -6.00 27.94
N ALA A 226 18.32 -6.54 28.05
CA ALA A 226 17.55 -7.07 26.93
C ALA A 226 16.46 -6.12 26.40
N LYS A 227 16.22 -4.98 27.05
CA LYS A 227 15.17 -4.03 26.67
C LYS A 227 15.39 -2.65 27.23
N THR A 228 14.82 -1.64 26.57
CA THR A 228 14.63 -0.30 27.14
C THR A 228 13.14 -0.07 27.35
N VAL A 229 12.77 0.52 28.48
CA VAL A 229 11.37 0.83 28.81
C VAL A 229 11.23 2.33 28.97
N HIS A 230 10.31 2.93 28.24
CA HIS A 230 9.91 4.33 28.38
C HIS A 230 8.52 4.39 28.99
N LYS A 231 8.41 5.13 30.09
CA LYS A 231 7.12 5.46 30.71
C LYS A 231 6.75 6.86 30.31
N LEU A 232 5.80 6.96 29.40
CA LEU A 232 5.31 8.21 28.85
C LEU A 232 4.06 8.63 29.61
N GLU A 233 3.98 9.91 29.97
CA GLU A 233 2.82 10.49 30.67
C GLU A 233 2.43 11.82 30.00
N LEU A 234 1.15 11.99 29.69
CA LEU A 234 0.55 13.22 29.20
C LEU A 234 -0.84 13.37 29.82
N ASP A 235 -1.11 14.53 30.44
CA ASP A 235 -2.41 14.86 31.06
C ASP A 235 -2.90 13.77 32.04
N GLY A 236 -1.97 13.20 32.82
CA GLY A 236 -2.27 12.15 33.82
C GLY A 236 -2.52 10.75 33.21
N LYS A 237 -2.47 10.60 31.90
CA LYS A 237 -2.57 9.32 31.19
C LYS A 237 -1.19 8.73 30.94
N LYS A 238 -1.05 7.41 31.18
CA LYS A 238 0.22 6.71 31.12
C LYS A 238 0.24 5.67 30.01
N VAL A 239 1.32 5.67 29.25
CA VAL A 239 1.62 4.68 28.22
C VAL A 239 3.05 4.17 28.47
N VAL A 240 3.23 2.85 28.40
CA VAL A 240 4.53 2.20 28.52
C VAL A 240 4.97 1.71 27.17
N VAL A 241 6.12 2.17 26.73
CA VAL A 241 6.77 1.74 25.50
C VAL A 241 7.97 0.87 25.85
N THR A 242 8.01 -0.35 25.35
CA THR A 242 9.13 -1.28 25.57
C THR A 242 9.81 -1.61 24.25
N LEU A 243 11.09 -1.27 24.14
CA LEU A 243 11.97 -1.66 23.05
C LEU A 243 12.72 -2.94 23.44
N PHE A 244 12.52 -4.01 22.71
CA PHE A 244 13.24 -5.27 22.94
C PHE A 244 14.48 -5.34 22.04
N LYS A 245 15.64 -5.59 22.65
CA LYS A 245 16.96 -5.69 21.99
C LYS A 245 17.29 -7.13 21.53
N SER A 246 16.28 -7.94 21.23
CA SER A 246 16.45 -9.31 20.74
C SER A 246 16.87 -9.32 19.27
N LYS A 247 17.23 -10.51 18.72
CA LYS A 247 17.58 -10.70 17.30
C LYS A 247 16.49 -10.15 16.36
N ASN A 248 15.24 -10.24 16.79
CA ASN A 248 14.09 -9.60 16.12
C ASN A 248 13.63 -8.45 17.02
N GLN A 249 14.31 -7.32 16.93
CA GLN A 249 13.94 -6.10 17.63
C GLN A 249 12.44 -5.83 17.45
N LYS A 250 11.79 -5.35 18.51
CA LYS A 250 10.37 -5.00 18.46
C LYS A 250 10.03 -3.92 19.48
N ILE A 251 9.03 -3.14 19.15
CA ILE A 251 8.38 -2.22 20.07
C ILE A 251 7.06 -2.81 20.58
N LEU A 252 6.80 -2.65 21.87
CA LEU A 252 5.51 -2.92 22.49
C LEU A 252 5.03 -1.65 23.17
N VAL A 253 3.85 -1.19 22.80
CA VAL A 253 3.16 -0.05 23.43
C VAL A 253 1.99 -0.59 24.24
N GLN A 254 1.90 -0.21 25.51
CA GLN A 254 0.83 -0.62 26.41
C GLN A 254 0.38 0.57 27.25
N GLY A 255 -0.92 0.74 27.42
CA GLY A 255 -1.44 1.83 28.26
C GLY A 255 -2.95 1.94 28.20
N GLU A 256 -3.49 2.93 28.89
CA GLU A 256 -4.91 3.24 28.74
C GLU A 256 -5.22 3.75 27.34
N PRO A 257 -6.40 3.43 26.75
CA PRO A 257 -6.89 4.06 25.55
C PRO A 257 -6.96 5.58 25.76
N SER A 258 -6.05 6.30 25.13
CA SER A 258 -5.86 7.74 25.32
C SER A 258 -5.36 8.39 24.05
N LEU A 259 -5.42 9.72 23.98
CA LEU A 259 -4.84 10.46 22.86
C LEU A 259 -3.35 10.13 22.70
N LEU A 260 -2.59 10.06 23.80
CA LEU A 260 -1.18 9.69 23.77
C LEU A 260 -0.95 8.31 23.16
N PHE A 261 -1.77 7.31 23.51
CA PHE A 261 -1.68 5.97 22.93
C PHE A 261 -1.96 6.00 21.42
N GLN A 262 -3.02 6.69 20.99
CA GLN A 262 -3.39 6.81 19.57
C GLN A 262 -2.31 7.54 18.76
N VAL A 263 -1.78 8.64 19.27
CA VAL A 263 -0.69 9.40 18.63
C VAL A 263 0.55 8.52 18.49
N LEU A 264 0.95 7.80 19.53
CA LEU A 264 2.10 6.89 19.47
C LEU A 264 1.92 5.80 18.41
N VAL A 265 0.78 5.13 18.39
CA VAL A 265 0.50 4.09 17.40
C VAL A 265 0.52 4.67 15.97
N SER A 266 -0.07 5.86 15.77
CA SER A 266 -0.06 6.54 14.46
C SER A 266 1.37 6.85 14.01
N ILE A 267 2.21 7.45 14.88
CA ILE A 267 3.61 7.77 14.53
C ILE A 267 4.40 6.49 14.24
N ILE A 268 4.24 5.44 15.04
CA ILE A 268 4.93 4.15 14.82
C ILE A 268 4.56 3.56 13.45
N MET A 269 3.28 3.63 13.08
CA MET A 269 2.80 3.15 11.78
C MET A 269 3.35 4.01 10.64
N GLU A 270 3.47 5.31 10.82
CA GLU A 270 4.07 6.22 9.84
C GLU A 270 5.56 5.95 9.65
N LEU A 271 6.32 5.82 10.74
CA LEU A 271 7.75 5.47 10.70
C LEU A 271 7.98 4.12 10.03
N ASP A 272 7.14 3.13 10.35
CA ASP A 272 7.19 1.84 9.75
C ASP A 272 6.94 1.88 8.23
N ASN A 273 6.06 2.74 7.77
CA ASN A 273 5.82 2.99 6.35
C ASN A 273 6.96 3.80 5.69
N ALA A 274 7.46 4.83 6.38
CA ALA A 274 8.54 5.69 5.88
C ALA A 274 9.89 4.95 5.72
N ALA A 275 10.20 3.98 6.60
CA ALA A 275 11.39 3.15 6.50
C ALA A 275 11.44 2.28 5.21
N LYS A 276 10.32 2.16 4.50
CA LYS A 276 10.18 1.43 3.24
C LYS A 276 10.21 2.31 2.00
N VAL A 277 10.08 3.62 2.18
CA VAL A 277 10.20 4.60 1.11
C VAL A 277 11.67 4.99 1.01
N GLU A 278 12.27 4.87 -0.18
CA GLU A 278 13.66 5.27 -0.39
C GLU A 278 13.96 6.67 0.16
N PRO A 279 15.19 6.94 0.63
CA PRO A 279 15.57 8.20 1.30
C PRO A 279 15.27 9.48 0.53
N ILE A 280 15.00 9.39 -0.77
CA ILE A 280 14.69 10.52 -1.66
C ILE A 280 13.32 11.16 -1.36
N LEU A 281 12.39 10.40 -0.79
CA LEU A 281 11.06 10.92 -0.42
C LEU A 281 10.99 11.49 1.01
N SER A 282 12.01 11.28 1.83
CA SER A 282 12.04 11.73 3.22
C SER A 282 11.98 13.25 3.39
N SER A 283 12.44 14.02 2.41
CA SER A 283 12.36 15.50 2.44
C SER A 283 10.99 16.04 2.03
N ALA A 284 10.29 15.37 1.12
CA ALA A 284 8.94 15.72 0.72
C ALA A 284 7.89 15.30 1.77
N TYR A 285 8.18 14.23 2.52
CA TYR A 285 7.30 13.71 3.57
C TYR A 285 7.23 14.64 4.78
N ARG A 286 8.35 15.23 5.19
CA ARG A 286 8.41 16.17 6.33
C ARG A 286 7.58 17.43 6.11
N THR A 287 7.40 17.88 4.88
CA THR A 287 6.59 19.06 4.54
C THR A 287 5.08 18.77 4.45
N ASN A 288 4.67 17.51 4.35
CA ASN A 288 3.25 17.12 4.25
C ASN A 288 2.59 16.73 5.58
N ILE A 289 3.36 16.44 6.63
CA ILE A 289 2.82 16.13 7.97
C ILE A 289 2.11 17.38 8.54
N ASP A 290 2.58 18.57 8.22
CA ASP A 290 2.02 19.84 8.75
C ASP A 290 0.69 20.27 8.13
N SER A 291 0.25 19.72 7.00
CA SER A 291 -0.91 20.24 6.29
C SER A 291 -2.13 19.35 6.14
N LYS A 292 -2.06 18.02 6.38
CA LYS A 292 -3.23 17.16 6.14
C LYS A 292 -3.30 15.93 7.07
N ARG A 293 -4.02 16.08 8.16
CA ARG A 293 -4.44 15.01 9.07
C ARG A 293 -5.60 14.15 8.56
N THR A 294 -5.81 14.01 7.27
CA THR A 294 -6.95 13.25 6.74
C THR A 294 -6.66 12.63 5.39
N ASP A 295 -5.63 11.82 5.18
CA ASP A 295 -5.67 10.98 3.98
C ASP A 295 -4.69 9.80 4.04
N ASP A 296 -5.25 8.62 3.78
CA ASP A 296 -4.60 7.34 3.56
C ASP A 296 -3.85 7.29 2.21
N SER A 297 -3.13 8.32 1.81
CA SER A 297 -2.31 8.27 0.61
C SER A 297 -0.93 7.69 0.94
N PHE A 298 -0.80 6.37 0.87
CA PHE A 298 0.48 5.69 0.97
C PHE A 298 0.95 5.26 -0.43
N THR A 299 1.97 5.95 -0.95
CA THR A 299 2.72 5.51 -2.11
C THR A 299 3.99 4.79 -1.62
N ALA A 300 4.06 3.49 -1.76
CA ALA A 300 5.28 2.73 -1.57
C ALA A 300 5.67 2.09 -2.91
N VAL A 301 6.89 2.32 -3.37
CA VAL A 301 7.49 1.56 -4.47
C VAL A 301 7.94 0.22 -3.90
N CYS A 302 7.48 -0.89 -4.45
CA CYS A 302 7.87 -2.23 -3.99
C CYS A 302 9.32 -2.53 -4.38
N PRO A 303 10.27 -2.69 -3.43
CA PRO A 303 11.69 -2.81 -3.75
C PRO A 303 12.13 -4.19 -4.26
N ASN A 304 11.27 -5.20 -4.34
CA ASN A 304 11.70 -6.58 -4.57
C ASN A 304 10.85 -7.36 -5.59
N LEU A 305 10.63 -6.81 -6.77
CA LEU A 305 10.36 -7.67 -7.92
C LEU A 305 11.65 -7.77 -8.74
N PRO A 306 12.18 -8.99 -8.98
CA PRO A 306 13.36 -9.14 -9.82
C PRO A 306 13.05 -8.58 -11.21
N ALA A 307 13.92 -7.69 -11.70
CA ALA A 307 13.94 -7.30 -13.09
C ALA A 307 13.98 -8.58 -13.95
N GLN A 308 13.09 -8.66 -14.92
CA GLN A 308 13.08 -9.73 -15.91
C GLN A 308 14.24 -9.58 -16.85
#